data_cf2f3774919e2d9658f75cc2daecaa6e
#
_entry.id   cf2f3774919e2d9658f75cc2daecaa6e
#
_cell.length_a   1.000
_cell.length_b   1.000
_cell.length_c   1.000
_cell.angle_alpha   90.00
_cell.angle_beta   90.00
_cell.angle_gamma   90.00
#
_symmetry.space_group_name_H-M   'P 1'
#
loop_
_entity.id
_entity.type
_entity.pdbx_description
1 polymer ?
#
loop_
_entity_poly.entity_id
_entity_poly.type
_entity_poly.pdbx_seq_one_letter_code
_entity_poly.pdbx_strand_id
1 'polypeptide(L)'
;MLHIIILDEMDAICKARGTVRDGTGVQDSVVNQLLSKIDGVDSLNNILLIGMTNRKDMIDDALLRPGRLEVHVEIGLPDTKGRLQILNIHTRSMKESKRLAPDVPSRLPEIAEKTKNFSGAEIEGLVKAASSFALGRCIDHKNLGKAPDTKKLILQYDDLIQALDDVEPKFGAKSQELKAFYRNGFVNYGESFDTLLASLTRLVDQVRVSEKTPLLSVLLHGPSATGKTALAAKLAVDSGFPFVRMISADEMIGYSDVSKSQMIHKVFMDSYKSPLSLILIDDIERIIDYVPIGPRFSNTVLQTLLVLLKKIPPDENRRLLVIGTTSVPRNLEDLGITESFSVSQPVPLLEEPSAIVKVLKKSAQMDTSTASSIAKQIHKPIGVKQLLMVAEMAQQASKESGPIDPNLFMECLHTGTNDLRLCCLKNPIGRPSID
;
A
#
# COMPACT_ATOMS: atom_id res chain seq x y z
N MET A 1 -10.94 -0.37 50.63
CA MET A 1 -10.35 -1.37 49.69
C MET A 1 -10.44 -0.79 48.29
N LEU A 2 -9.39 -0.83 47.47
CA LEU A 2 -9.41 -0.33 46.11
C LEU A 2 -9.97 -1.43 45.19
N HIS A 3 -10.94 -1.08 44.34
CA HIS A 3 -11.52 -1.99 43.34
C HIS A 3 -11.12 -1.54 41.93
N ILE A 4 -10.75 -2.51 41.08
CA ILE A 4 -10.42 -2.27 39.67
C ILE A 4 -11.46 -2.98 38.81
N ILE A 5 -12.14 -2.21 37.98
CA ILE A 5 -13.12 -2.73 37.00
C ILE A 5 -12.53 -2.56 35.63
N ILE A 6 -12.42 -3.66 34.88
CA ILE A 6 -11.91 -3.69 33.52
C ILE A 6 -13.07 -4.02 32.57
N LEU A 7 -13.34 -3.11 31.63
CA LEU A 7 -14.34 -3.29 30.57
C LEU A 7 -13.61 -3.50 29.25
N ASP A 8 -13.64 -4.71 28.73
CA ASP A 8 -13.10 -5.02 27.42
C ASP A 8 -14.14 -4.82 26.33
N GLU A 9 -13.70 -4.49 25.12
CA GLU A 9 -14.57 -4.21 23.95
C GLU A 9 -15.71 -3.23 24.26
N MET A 10 -15.38 -2.11 24.90
CA MET A 10 -16.37 -1.10 25.30
C MET A 10 -17.25 -0.61 24.15
N ASP A 11 -16.73 -0.58 22.92
CA ASP A 11 -17.48 -0.21 21.71
C ASP A 11 -18.67 -1.15 21.40
N ALA A 12 -18.69 -2.37 21.96
CA ALA A 12 -19.85 -3.24 21.86
C ALA A 12 -20.99 -2.80 22.80
N ILE A 13 -20.65 -2.24 23.97
CA ILE A 13 -21.59 -1.92 25.06
C ILE A 13 -21.97 -0.44 25.01
N CYS A 14 -21.02 0.44 24.77
CA CYS A 14 -21.10 1.91 24.96
C CYS A 14 -21.07 2.68 23.63
N LYS A 15 -21.84 2.26 22.63
CA LYS A 15 -21.91 2.95 21.33
C LYS A 15 -22.48 4.35 21.43
N ALA A 16 -21.99 5.25 20.57
CA ALA A 16 -22.54 6.58 20.39
C ALA A 16 -24.02 6.54 20.02
N ARG A 17 -24.82 7.36 20.65
CA ARG A 17 -26.28 7.41 20.50
C ARG A 17 -26.68 7.73 19.06
N GLY A 18 -27.71 7.06 18.54
CA GLY A 18 -28.25 7.30 17.22
C GLY A 18 -27.49 6.66 16.06
N THR A 19 -26.44 5.86 16.31
CA THR A 19 -25.69 5.15 15.27
C THR A 19 -26.37 3.86 14.81
N VAL A 20 -27.25 3.27 15.64
CA VAL A 20 -27.96 2.05 15.31
C VAL A 20 -29.48 2.34 15.35
N ARG A 21 -30.19 2.06 14.26
CA ARG A 21 -31.66 2.16 14.16
C ARG A 21 -32.38 0.93 14.79
N ASP A 22 -31.77 0.26 15.72
CA ASP A 22 -32.43 -0.85 16.44
C ASP A 22 -33.37 -0.26 17.50
N GLY A 23 -34.66 -0.35 17.25
CA GLY A 23 -35.74 0.25 18.03
C GLY A 23 -35.90 -0.23 19.49
N THR A 24 -34.86 -0.82 20.09
CA THR A 24 -34.95 -1.39 21.44
C THR A 24 -34.49 -0.45 22.57
N GLY A 25 -33.74 0.62 22.30
CA GLY A 25 -33.27 1.60 23.31
C GLY A 25 -32.48 0.99 24.51
N VAL A 26 -32.22 -0.30 24.50
CA VAL A 26 -31.55 -1.03 25.58
C VAL A 26 -30.09 -0.56 25.74
N GLN A 27 -29.38 -0.34 24.62
CA GLN A 27 -27.98 0.12 24.66
C GLN A 27 -27.87 1.55 25.24
N ASP A 28 -28.78 2.46 24.87
CA ASP A 28 -28.81 3.82 25.45
C ASP A 28 -29.10 3.77 26.94
N SER A 29 -29.93 2.82 27.41
CA SER A 29 -30.19 2.60 28.83
C SER A 29 -28.95 2.16 29.59
N VAL A 30 -28.14 1.23 29.02
CA VAL A 30 -26.90 0.75 29.66
C VAL A 30 -25.88 1.89 29.77
N VAL A 31 -25.68 2.68 28.71
CA VAL A 31 -24.78 3.86 28.73
C VAL A 31 -25.23 4.86 29.77
N ASN A 32 -26.54 5.16 29.87
CA ASN A 32 -27.07 6.09 30.87
C ASN A 32 -26.89 5.57 32.29
N GLN A 33 -27.10 4.27 32.53
CA GLN A 33 -26.84 3.65 33.84
C GLN A 33 -25.35 3.70 34.20
N LEU A 34 -24.44 3.41 33.25
CA LEU A 34 -23.01 3.49 33.46
C LEU A 34 -22.60 4.94 33.81
N LEU A 35 -23.09 5.93 33.08
CA LEU A 35 -22.86 7.35 33.34
C LEU A 35 -23.35 7.76 34.76
N SER A 36 -24.54 7.31 35.16
CA SER A 36 -25.08 7.62 36.48
C SER A 36 -24.29 6.99 37.63
N LYS A 37 -23.60 5.86 37.40
CA LYS A 37 -22.74 5.21 38.39
C LYS A 37 -21.33 5.77 38.45
N ILE A 38 -20.81 6.31 37.33
CA ILE A 38 -19.48 6.94 37.30
C ILE A 38 -19.53 8.33 37.89
N ASP A 39 -20.54 9.14 37.55
CA ASP A 39 -20.62 10.57 37.84
C ASP A 39 -21.90 10.94 38.65
N GLY A 40 -22.50 9.97 39.29
CA GLY A 40 -23.73 10.15 40.08
C GLY A 40 -23.47 10.57 41.54
N VAL A 41 -24.55 10.89 42.24
CA VAL A 41 -24.53 11.33 43.66
C VAL A 41 -23.86 10.29 44.59
N ASP A 42 -23.86 9.01 44.20
CA ASP A 42 -23.27 7.88 44.89
C ASP A 42 -21.92 7.46 44.30
N SER A 43 -21.11 8.40 43.76
CA SER A 43 -19.81 8.07 43.16
C SER A 43 -18.87 7.49 44.22
N LEU A 44 -18.31 6.31 43.94
CA LEU A 44 -17.42 5.59 44.82
C LEU A 44 -15.95 5.99 44.51
N ASN A 45 -15.30 6.70 45.44
CA ASN A 45 -13.91 7.15 45.28
C ASN A 45 -12.85 6.04 45.34
N ASN A 46 -13.26 4.79 45.50
CA ASN A 46 -12.37 3.62 45.65
C ASN A 46 -12.41 2.66 44.44
N ILE A 47 -12.94 3.12 43.31
CA ILE A 47 -13.02 2.33 42.08
C ILE A 47 -12.13 2.96 41.02
N LEU A 48 -11.29 2.14 40.41
CA LEU A 48 -10.57 2.47 39.16
C LEU A 48 -11.26 1.76 38.01
N LEU A 49 -11.79 2.51 37.04
CA LEU A 49 -12.42 1.97 35.84
C LEU A 49 -11.42 2.05 34.68
N ILE A 50 -11.17 0.92 34.04
CA ILE A 50 -10.31 0.81 32.85
C ILE A 50 -11.18 0.29 31.70
N GLY A 51 -11.36 1.12 30.68
CA GLY A 51 -12.04 0.73 29.44
C GLY A 51 -11.06 0.43 28.32
N MET A 52 -11.28 -0.64 27.58
CA MET A 52 -10.48 -1.00 26.41
C MET A 52 -11.37 -1.04 25.17
N THR A 53 -10.88 -0.46 24.08
CA THR A 53 -11.57 -0.46 22.78
C THR A 53 -10.57 -0.33 21.63
N ASN A 54 -10.90 -0.94 20.49
CA ASN A 54 -10.20 -0.73 19.22
C ASN A 54 -10.80 0.42 18.41
N ARG A 55 -11.97 0.96 18.84
CA ARG A 55 -12.75 1.93 18.08
C ARG A 55 -13.25 3.05 18.99
N LYS A 56 -12.33 3.95 19.37
CA LYS A 56 -12.64 5.12 20.19
C LYS A 56 -13.73 5.99 19.56
N ASP A 57 -13.76 6.07 18.24
CA ASP A 57 -14.74 6.82 17.45
C ASP A 57 -16.19 6.33 17.61
N MET A 58 -16.41 5.12 18.09
CA MET A 58 -17.73 4.57 18.33
C MET A 58 -18.25 4.73 19.77
N ILE A 59 -17.38 5.15 20.69
CA ILE A 59 -17.79 5.34 22.09
C ILE A 59 -18.55 6.67 22.21
N ASP A 60 -19.60 6.67 23.06
CA ASP A 60 -20.36 7.88 23.36
C ASP A 60 -19.45 8.95 24.00
N ASP A 61 -19.39 10.15 23.41
CA ASP A 61 -18.56 11.25 23.86
C ASP A 61 -18.82 11.65 25.32
N ALA A 62 -20.04 11.38 25.83
CA ALA A 62 -20.35 11.66 27.23
C ALA A 62 -19.51 10.84 28.22
N LEU A 63 -19.04 9.64 27.82
CA LEU A 63 -18.15 8.83 28.65
C LEU A 63 -16.70 9.34 28.65
N LEU A 64 -16.29 10.04 27.60
CA LEU A 64 -14.91 10.52 27.42
C LEU A 64 -14.66 11.90 28.05
N ARG A 65 -15.67 12.51 28.69
CA ARG A 65 -15.57 13.82 29.31
C ARG A 65 -14.74 13.77 30.61
N PRO A 66 -14.13 14.93 31.02
CA PRO A 66 -13.45 15.06 32.31
C PRO A 66 -14.33 14.58 33.47
N GLY A 67 -13.71 13.96 34.48
CA GLY A 67 -14.38 13.36 35.64
C GLY A 67 -14.91 11.94 35.38
N ARG A 68 -14.76 11.40 34.16
CA ARG A 68 -15.20 10.05 33.77
C ARG A 68 -14.01 9.25 33.21
N LEU A 69 -14.04 8.80 31.97
CA LEU A 69 -12.89 8.18 31.31
C LEU A 69 -12.01 9.27 30.65
N GLU A 70 -11.41 10.14 31.47
CA GLU A 70 -10.68 11.32 31.01
C GLU A 70 -9.26 11.01 30.50
N VAL A 71 -8.64 9.96 31.03
CA VAL A 71 -7.28 9.59 30.66
C VAL A 71 -7.33 8.62 29.48
N HIS A 72 -6.85 9.07 28.34
CA HIS A 72 -6.80 8.27 27.12
C HIS A 72 -5.37 7.85 26.85
N VAL A 73 -5.12 6.55 26.79
CA VAL A 73 -3.82 5.96 26.45
C VAL A 73 -3.94 5.21 25.15
N GLU A 74 -3.29 5.71 24.10
CA GLU A 74 -3.24 5.02 22.81
C GLU A 74 -2.11 3.98 22.83
N ILE A 75 -2.47 2.70 22.61
CA ILE A 75 -1.52 1.61 22.44
C ILE A 75 -1.33 1.37 20.94
N GLY A 76 -0.24 1.92 20.39
CA GLY A 76 0.13 1.75 18.99
C GLY A 76 0.83 0.43 18.71
N LEU A 77 1.33 0.29 17.47
CA LEU A 77 2.17 -0.85 17.10
C LEU A 77 3.47 -0.86 17.93
N PRO A 78 3.95 -2.05 18.33
CA PRO A 78 5.15 -2.15 19.15
C PRO A 78 6.41 -1.73 18.36
N ASP A 79 7.31 -1.02 19.03
CA ASP A 79 8.65 -0.72 18.54
C ASP A 79 9.52 -2.00 18.52
N THR A 80 10.75 -1.91 18.02
CA THR A 80 11.63 -3.08 17.92
C THR A 80 11.89 -3.76 19.27
N LYS A 81 11.99 -2.96 20.35
CA LYS A 81 12.18 -3.49 21.71
C LYS A 81 10.92 -4.19 22.20
N GLY A 82 9.75 -3.58 21.97
CA GLY A 82 8.45 -4.17 22.30
C GLY A 82 8.21 -5.47 21.54
N ARG A 83 8.54 -5.53 20.23
CA ARG A 83 8.42 -6.77 19.44
C ARG A 83 9.32 -7.87 19.96
N LEU A 84 10.55 -7.53 20.35
CA LEU A 84 11.44 -8.50 20.99
C LEU A 84 10.88 -9.03 22.33
N GLN A 85 10.27 -8.15 23.14
CA GLN A 85 9.61 -8.56 24.38
C GLN A 85 8.43 -9.50 24.10
N ILE A 86 7.59 -9.18 23.10
CA ILE A 86 6.46 -10.01 22.70
C ILE A 86 6.93 -11.37 22.18
N LEU A 87 7.99 -11.42 21.34
CA LEU A 87 8.61 -12.67 20.89
C LEU A 87 9.10 -13.52 22.08
N ASN A 88 9.75 -12.91 23.07
CA ASN A 88 10.18 -13.60 24.27
C ASN A 88 9.01 -14.15 25.10
N ILE A 89 7.89 -13.43 25.19
CA ILE A 89 6.68 -13.89 25.89
C ILE A 89 6.13 -15.14 25.20
N HIS A 90 5.92 -15.10 23.89
CA HIS A 90 5.32 -16.22 23.13
C HIS A 90 6.26 -17.43 23.00
N THR A 91 7.59 -17.24 23.03
CA THR A 91 8.55 -18.34 22.99
C THR A 91 8.93 -18.89 24.38
N ARG A 92 8.49 -18.23 25.46
CA ARG A 92 8.85 -18.57 26.84
C ARG A 92 8.50 -20.02 27.21
N SER A 93 7.27 -20.43 26.96
CA SER A 93 6.80 -21.79 27.23
C SER A 93 7.60 -22.86 26.47
N MET A 94 8.01 -22.56 25.24
CA MET A 94 8.85 -23.45 24.43
C MET A 94 10.26 -23.55 24.99
N LYS A 95 10.82 -22.45 25.48
CA LYS A 95 12.12 -22.39 26.15
C LYS A 95 12.12 -23.22 27.45
N GLU A 96 11.10 -23.05 28.29
CA GLU A 96 10.91 -23.79 29.55
C GLU A 96 10.75 -25.30 29.29
N SER A 97 10.05 -25.68 28.21
CA SER A 97 9.83 -27.07 27.79
C SER A 97 11.02 -27.65 27.01
N LYS A 98 12.15 -26.95 26.85
CA LYS A 98 13.31 -27.35 26.06
C LYS A 98 12.96 -27.69 24.58
N ARG A 99 11.96 -27.06 24.02
CA ARG A 99 11.52 -27.20 22.64
C ARG A 99 11.99 -26.07 21.72
N LEU A 100 12.88 -25.23 22.20
CA LEU A 100 13.50 -24.13 21.46
C LEU A 100 14.95 -24.45 21.22
N ALA A 101 15.45 -24.33 19.99
CA ALA A 101 16.86 -24.55 19.69
C ALA A 101 17.75 -23.53 20.43
N PRO A 102 18.95 -23.91 20.87
CA PRO A 102 19.80 -23.08 21.73
C PRO A 102 20.24 -21.74 21.10
N ASP A 103 20.29 -21.67 19.77
CA ASP A 103 20.68 -20.51 18.97
C ASP A 103 19.53 -19.47 18.80
N VAL A 104 18.28 -19.91 18.89
CA VAL A 104 17.11 -19.05 18.64
C VAL A 104 17.04 -17.85 19.60
N PRO A 105 17.23 -18.00 20.93
CA PRO A 105 17.15 -16.85 21.84
C PRO A 105 18.13 -15.73 21.51
N SER A 106 19.33 -16.04 21.03
CA SER A 106 20.34 -15.05 20.63
C SER A 106 20.00 -14.34 19.32
N ARG A 107 19.18 -14.97 18.46
CA ARG A 107 18.78 -14.47 17.14
C ARG A 107 17.37 -13.85 17.10
N LEU A 108 16.62 -13.88 18.20
CA LEU A 108 15.32 -13.19 18.29
C LEU A 108 15.38 -11.68 18.01
N PRO A 109 16.47 -10.93 18.35
CA PRO A 109 16.59 -9.53 17.92
C PRO A 109 16.55 -9.35 16.40
N GLU A 110 17.16 -10.25 15.61
CA GLU A 110 17.11 -10.22 14.15
C GLU A 110 15.68 -10.40 13.63
N ILE A 111 14.91 -11.29 14.26
CA ILE A 111 13.49 -11.48 13.93
C ILE A 111 12.68 -10.22 14.29
N ALA A 112 12.96 -9.59 15.43
CA ALA A 112 12.29 -8.35 15.83
C ALA A 112 12.58 -7.18 14.86
N GLU A 113 13.74 -7.13 14.22
CA GLU A 113 14.06 -6.16 13.18
C GLU A 113 13.29 -6.44 11.87
N LYS A 114 13.14 -7.74 11.51
CA LYS A 114 12.42 -8.16 10.30
C LYS A 114 10.90 -8.02 10.43
N THR A 115 10.34 -8.11 11.64
CA THR A 115 8.89 -8.02 11.93
C THR A 115 8.39 -6.57 12.02
N LYS A 116 8.86 -5.66 11.18
CA LYS A 116 8.34 -4.29 11.13
C LYS A 116 6.83 -4.30 10.88
N ASN A 117 6.10 -3.45 11.60
CA ASN A 117 4.64 -3.29 11.52
C ASN A 117 3.80 -4.48 12.01
N PHE A 118 4.40 -5.48 12.62
CA PHE A 118 3.66 -6.57 13.25
C PHE A 118 3.03 -6.11 14.56
N SER A 119 1.75 -6.37 14.71
CA SER A 119 1.04 -6.29 15.98
C SER A 119 1.39 -7.46 16.89
N GLY A 120 1.02 -7.38 18.16
CA GLY A 120 1.23 -8.50 19.09
C GLY A 120 0.58 -9.80 18.61
N ALA A 121 -0.64 -9.71 18.06
CA ALA A 121 -1.36 -10.87 17.52
C ALA A 121 -0.67 -11.49 16.28
N GLU A 122 -0.07 -10.67 15.43
CA GLU A 122 0.68 -11.16 14.26
C GLU A 122 2.00 -11.80 14.66
N ILE A 123 2.67 -11.29 15.70
CA ILE A 123 3.86 -11.93 16.27
C ILE A 123 3.49 -13.28 16.91
N GLU A 124 2.36 -13.36 17.59
CA GLU A 124 1.83 -14.64 18.09
C GLU A 124 1.54 -15.60 16.92
N GLY A 125 0.89 -15.10 15.86
CA GLY A 125 0.65 -15.86 14.62
C GLY A 125 1.93 -16.38 13.99
N LEU A 126 2.98 -15.56 13.93
CA LEU A 126 4.30 -15.94 13.45
C LEU A 126 4.90 -17.10 14.25
N VAL A 127 4.85 -17.02 15.58
CA VAL A 127 5.37 -18.10 16.46
C VAL A 127 4.54 -19.38 16.29
N LYS A 128 3.21 -19.26 16.12
CA LYS A 128 2.33 -20.41 15.85
C LYS A 128 2.64 -21.05 14.48
N ALA A 129 2.81 -20.24 13.43
CA ALA A 129 3.19 -20.71 12.10
C ALA A 129 4.54 -21.43 12.13
N ALA A 130 5.56 -20.84 12.76
CA ALA A 130 6.87 -21.46 12.93
C ALA A 130 6.78 -22.80 13.69
N SER A 131 5.91 -22.88 14.70
CA SER A 131 5.65 -24.15 15.41
C SER A 131 5.01 -25.20 14.52
N SER A 132 4.12 -24.78 13.60
CA SER A 132 3.52 -25.66 12.60
C SER A 132 4.57 -26.21 11.63
N PHE A 133 5.52 -25.40 11.17
CA PHE A 133 6.65 -25.88 10.34
C PHE A 133 7.53 -26.86 11.09
N ALA A 134 7.87 -26.58 12.36
CA ALA A 134 8.60 -27.50 13.20
C ALA A 134 7.87 -28.86 13.38
N LEU A 135 6.54 -28.82 13.54
CA LEU A 135 5.71 -30.03 13.60
C LEU A 135 5.71 -30.77 12.25
N GLY A 136 5.56 -30.05 11.13
CA GLY A 136 5.59 -30.63 9.79
C GLY A 136 6.86 -31.44 9.50
N ARG A 137 8.02 -30.99 10.00
CA ARG A 137 9.28 -31.74 9.91
C ARG A 137 9.29 -33.04 10.71
N CYS A 138 8.43 -33.16 11.74
CA CYS A 138 8.34 -34.34 12.57
C CYS A 138 7.34 -35.38 12.03
N ILE A 139 6.54 -35.01 11.01
CA ILE A 139 5.55 -35.88 10.38
C ILE A 139 6.21 -36.70 9.28
N ASP A 140 6.11 -38.03 9.37
CA ASP A 140 6.56 -38.93 8.30
C ASP A 140 5.49 -38.97 7.19
N HIS A 141 5.73 -38.20 6.10
CA HIS A 141 4.84 -38.14 4.94
C HIS A 141 4.62 -39.50 4.23
N LYS A 142 5.48 -40.48 4.50
CA LYS A 142 5.33 -41.83 3.95
C LYS A 142 4.43 -42.74 4.80
N ASN A 143 4.22 -42.41 6.09
CA ASN A 143 3.45 -43.20 7.06
C ASN A 143 2.55 -42.25 7.90
N LEU A 144 1.50 -41.70 7.31
CA LEU A 144 0.55 -40.78 7.98
C LEU A 144 -0.19 -41.39 9.20
N GLY A 145 -0.18 -42.72 9.36
CA GLY A 145 -0.74 -43.40 10.54
C GLY A 145 0.17 -43.44 11.78
N LYS A 146 1.41 -42.97 11.68
CA LYS A 146 2.34 -42.97 12.82
C LYS A 146 2.26 -41.62 13.53
N ALA A 147 2.01 -41.63 14.83
CA ALA A 147 2.04 -40.42 15.62
C ALA A 147 3.39 -39.71 15.50
N PRO A 148 3.42 -38.38 15.33
CA PRO A 148 4.68 -37.64 15.21
C PRO A 148 5.52 -37.79 16.49
N ASP A 149 6.83 -37.93 16.33
CA ASP A 149 7.77 -38.05 17.46
C ASP A 149 7.90 -36.67 18.13
N THR A 150 7.06 -36.40 19.12
CA THR A 150 7.03 -35.13 19.86
C THR A 150 8.32 -34.80 20.59
N LYS A 151 9.24 -35.78 20.78
CA LYS A 151 10.57 -35.53 21.36
C LYS A 151 11.51 -34.80 20.41
N LYS A 152 11.25 -34.87 19.10
CA LYS A 152 12.02 -34.18 18.05
C LYS A 152 11.47 -32.82 17.71
N LEU A 153 10.34 -32.41 18.32
CA LEU A 153 9.73 -31.11 18.08
C LEU A 153 10.56 -30.01 18.73
N ILE A 154 11.48 -29.46 17.97
CA ILE A 154 12.35 -28.35 18.35
C ILE A 154 12.15 -27.25 17.32
N LEU A 155 11.75 -26.06 17.78
CA LEU A 155 11.63 -24.85 16.97
C LEU A 155 13.04 -24.35 16.62
N GLN A 156 13.33 -24.24 15.34
CA GLN A 156 14.61 -23.74 14.81
C GLN A 156 14.44 -22.31 14.26
N TYR A 157 15.56 -21.63 14.06
CA TYR A 157 15.54 -20.28 13.47
C TYR A 157 14.97 -20.28 12.05
N ASP A 158 15.27 -21.31 11.26
CA ASP A 158 14.78 -21.43 9.88
C ASP A 158 13.25 -21.55 9.80
N ASP A 159 12.60 -22.14 10.82
CA ASP A 159 11.14 -22.19 10.90
C ASP A 159 10.55 -20.78 11.08
N LEU A 160 11.22 -19.94 11.87
CA LEU A 160 10.81 -18.54 12.05
C LEU A 160 10.98 -17.71 10.77
N ILE A 161 12.04 -17.99 10.00
CA ILE A 161 12.25 -17.33 8.71
C ILE A 161 11.19 -17.76 7.70
N GLN A 162 10.88 -19.05 7.59
CA GLN A 162 9.80 -19.53 6.72
C GLN A 162 8.45 -18.96 7.13
N ALA A 163 8.18 -18.86 8.42
CA ALA A 163 6.94 -18.26 8.92
C ALA A 163 6.83 -16.77 8.59
N LEU A 164 7.96 -16.04 8.48
CA LEU A 164 7.97 -14.63 8.05
C LEU A 164 7.54 -14.45 6.59
N ASP A 165 7.77 -15.44 5.75
CA ASP A 165 7.34 -15.39 4.35
C ASP A 165 5.82 -15.66 4.21
N ASP A 166 5.22 -16.38 5.15
CA ASP A 166 3.81 -16.75 5.14
C ASP A 166 2.92 -15.74 5.88
N VAL A 167 3.46 -15.08 6.91
CA VAL A 167 2.69 -14.15 7.75
C VAL A 167 2.95 -12.71 7.31
N GLU A 168 2.03 -12.15 6.54
CA GLU A 168 2.07 -10.75 6.14
C GLU A 168 1.42 -9.84 7.19
N PRO A 169 2.05 -8.71 7.55
CA PRO A 169 1.44 -7.74 8.45
C PRO A 169 0.21 -7.10 7.79
N LYS A 170 -0.91 -7.06 8.51
CA LYS A 170 -2.13 -6.37 8.04
C LYS A 170 -1.93 -4.87 7.95
N PHE A 171 -1.05 -4.34 8.79
CA PHE A 171 -0.69 -2.93 8.84
C PHE A 171 0.68 -2.73 8.20
N GLY A 172 0.75 -1.97 7.12
CA GLY A 172 2.01 -1.62 6.48
C GLY A 172 2.14 -2.04 5.03
N ALA A 173 3.37 -2.11 4.57
CA ALA A 173 3.69 -2.28 3.17
C ALA A 173 3.37 -3.70 2.67
N LYS A 174 2.41 -3.82 1.81
CA LYS A 174 2.26 -4.97 0.92
C LYS A 174 3.32 -4.91 -0.18
N SER A 175 4.58 -5.11 0.23
CA SER A 175 5.74 -4.96 -0.67
C SER A 175 5.66 -5.89 -1.87
N GLN A 176 5.06 -7.06 -1.73
CA GLN A 176 4.89 -8.01 -2.82
C GLN A 176 3.88 -7.51 -3.85
N GLU A 177 2.76 -6.93 -3.43
CA GLU A 177 1.79 -6.32 -4.33
C GLU A 177 2.40 -5.16 -5.12
N LEU A 178 3.15 -4.28 -4.44
CA LEU A 178 3.83 -3.17 -5.11
C LEU A 178 4.90 -3.63 -6.10
N LYS A 179 5.65 -4.70 -5.79
CA LYS A 179 6.63 -5.29 -6.71
C LYS A 179 5.99 -5.85 -7.98
N ALA A 180 4.71 -6.23 -7.94
CA ALA A 180 3.99 -6.70 -9.11
C ALA A 180 3.89 -5.64 -10.22
N PHE A 181 3.86 -4.34 -9.88
CA PHE A 181 3.77 -3.25 -10.84
C PHE A 181 5.05 -3.02 -11.67
N TYR A 182 6.19 -3.59 -11.25
CA TYR A 182 7.45 -3.53 -12.00
C TYR A 182 8.13 -4.90 -12.18
N ARG A 183 7.33 -5.98 -12.32
CA ARG A 183 7.83 -7.35 -12.57
C ARG A 183 8.73 -7.44 -13.80
N ASN A 184 8.41 -6.71 -14.86
CA ASN A 184 9.19 -6.69 -16.10
C ASN A 184 10.50 -5.91 -15.98
N GLY A 185 10.92 -5.61 -14.75
CA GLY A 185 12.12 -4.86 -14.45
C GLY A 185 11.89 -3.34 -14.46
N PHE A 186 12.79 -2.66 -13.81
CA PHE A 186 12.84 -1.21 -13.76
C PHE A 186 14.03 -0.76 -14.63
N VAL A 187 13.74 -0.06 -15.71
CA VAL A 187 14.74 0.32 -16.69
C VAL A 187 15.05 1.80 -16.59
N ASN A 188 16.30 2.10 -16.27
CA ASN A 188 16.84 3.45 -16.40
C ASN A 188 17.15 3.73 -17.88
N TYR A 189 16.52 4.73 -18.46
CA TYR A 189 16.65 5.07 -19.87
C TYR A 189 17.48 6.31 -20.17
N GLY A 190 18.06 6.98 -19.16
CA GLY A 190 19.00 8.08 -19.39
C GLY A 190 18.91 9.22 -18.39
N GLU A 191 19.58 10.33 -18.71
CA GLU A 191 19.75 11.48 -17.79
C GLU A 191 18.44 12.12 -17.33
N SER A 192 17.46 12.22 -18.21
CA SER A 192 16.11 12.73 -17.85
C SER A 192 15.46 11.90 -16.74
N PHE A 193 15.63 10.58 -16.82
CA PHE A 193 15.11 9.67 -15.81
C PHE A 193 15.90 9.73 -14.52
N ASP A 194 17.23 9.82 -14.61
CA ASP A 194 18.11 9.96 -13.44
C ASP A 194 17.78 11.25 -12.67
N THR A 195 17.58 12.35 -13.39
CA THR A 195 17.20 13.64 -12.82
C THR A 195 15.84 13.56 -12.11
N LEU A 196 14.86 12.94 -12.75
CA LEU A 196 13.52 12.71 -12.17
C LEU A 196 13.62 11.84 -10.91
N LEU A 197 14.31 10.72 -10.99
CA LEU A 197 14.49 9.81 -9.85
C LEU A 197 15.21 10.49 -8.69
N ALA A 198 16.29 11.24 -8.97
CA ALA A 198 17.03 11.99 -7.98
C ALA A 198 16.17 13.06 -7.30
N SER A 199 15.33 13.79 -8.06
CA SER A 199 14.41 14.77 -7.49
C SER A 199 13.37 14.11 -6.57
N LEU A 200 12.78 12.99 -6.98
CA LEU A 200 11.80 12.26 -6.18
C LEU A 200 12.43 11.64 -4.93
N THR A 201 13.63 11.10 -5.03
CA THR A 201 14.38 10.59 -3.88
C THR A 201 14.66 11.68 -2.85
N ARG A 202 15.04 12.88 -3.30
CA ARG A 202 15.23 14.05 -2.41
C ARG A 202 13.94 14.41 -1.66
N LEU A 203 12.78 14.33 -2.32
CA LEU A 203 11.48 14.58 -1.67
C LEU A 203 11.15 13.51 -0.61
N VAL A 204 11.45 12.24 -0.89
CA VAL A 204 11.32 11.15 0.11
C VAL A 204 12.24 11.40 1.31
N ASP A 205 13.50 11.76 1.07
CA ASP A 205 14.47 12.05 2.14
C ASP A 205 14.09 13.31 2.91
N GLN A 206 13.53 14.32 2.25
CA GLN A 206 13.00 15.51 2.91
C GLN A 206 11.92 15.14 3.94
N VAL A 207 10.96 14.31 3.59
CA VAL A 207 9.93 13.86 4.55
C VAL A 207 10.54 13.04 5.69
N ARG A 208 11.60 12.25 5.41
CA ARG A 208 12.27 11.44 6.42
C ARG A 208 12.99 12.27 7.47
N VAL A 209 13.65 13.36 7.06
CA VAL A 209 14.55 14.14 7.92
C VAL A 209 13.90 15.42 8.44
N SER A 210 13.02 16.07 7.67
CA SER A 210 12.45 17.36 8.01
C SER A 210 11.47 17.29 9.17
N GLU A 211 11.68 18.09 10.21
CA GLU A 211 10.72 18.31 11.31
C GLU A 211 9.63 19.31 10.94
N LYS A 212 9.86 20.14 9.93
CA LYS A 212 8.97 21.24 9.54
C LYS A 212 7.94 20.85 8.49
N THR A 213 8.09 19.69 7.83
CA THR A 213 7.23 19.26 6.73
C THR A 213 6.48 17.96 7.11
N PRO A 214 5.39 18.03 7.88
CA PRO A 214 4.65 16.85 8.32
C PRO A 214 3.87 16.17 7.19
N LEU A 215 3.55 16.90 6.12
CA LEU A 215 2.85 16.42 4.95
C LEU A 215 3.55 16.91 3.68
N LEU A 216 3.83 15.99 2.77
CA LEU A 216 4.27 16.30 1.42
C LEU A 216 3.44 15.49 0.44
N SER A 217 2.91 16.14 -0.58
CA SER A 217 2.15 15.49 -1.64
C SER A 217 2.78 15.75 -3.00
N VAL A 218 2.98 14.68 -3.78
CA VAL A 218 3.65 14.70 -5.08
C VAL A 218 2.72 14.10 -6.13
N LEU A 219 2.48 14.81 -7.21
CA LEU A 219 1.70 14.34 -8.34
C LEU A 219 2.63 13.95 -9.50
N LEU A 220 2.61 12.68 -9.89
CA LEU A 220 3.27 12.20 -11.10
C LEU A 220 2.27 12.24 -12.26
N HIS A 221 2.51 13.09 -13.23
CA HIS A 221 1.60 13.25 -14.36
C HIS A 221 2.32 12.99 -15.70
N GLY A 222 1.56 12.59 -16.70
CA GLY A 222 2.07 12.34 -18.04
C GLY A 222 1.20 11.36 -18.81
N PRO A 223 1.48 11.14 -20.10
CA PRO A 223 0.71 10.23 -20.95
C PRO A 223 0.61 8.80 -20.39
N SER A 224 -0.35 8.04 -20.87
CA SER A 224 -0.48 6.62 -20.49
C SER A 224 0.77 5.83 -20.89
N ALA A 225 1.06 4.75 -20.18
CA ALA A 225 2.18 3.85 -20.44
C ALA A 225 3.60 4.42 -20.23
N THR A 226 3.76 5.60 -19.63
CA THR A 226 5.09 6.19 -19.30
C THR A 226 5.74 5.55 -18.07
N GLY A 227 5.04 4.69 -17.31
CA GLY A 227 5.58 3.98 -16.15
C GLY A 227 5.39 4.73 -14.81
N LYS A 228 4.44 5.68 -14.72
CA LYS A 228 4.14 6.43 -13.48
C LYS A 228 3.89 5.55 -12.27
N THR A 229 2.96 4.58 -12.40
CA THR A 229 2.62 3.63 -11.33
C THR A 229 3.82 2.79 -10.91
N ALA A 230 4.62 2.30 -11.88
CA ALA A 230 5.83 1.52 -11.60
C ALA A 230 6.90 2.36 -10.87
N LEU A 231 7.08 3.62 -11.28
CA LEU A 231 7.98 4.56 -10.62
C LEU A 231 7.54 4.86 -9.19
N ALA A 232 6.25 5.15 -8.99
CA ALA A 232 5.68 5.41 -7.68
C ALA A 232 5.77 4.18 -6.76
N ALA A 233 5.46 2.99 -7.27
CA ALA A 233 5.59 1.73 -6.53
C ALA A 233 7.05 1.43 -6.15
N LYS A 234 7.99 1.67 -7.06
CA LYS A 234 9.43 1.51 -6.80
C LYS A 234 9.90 2.46 -5.71
N LEU A 235 9.56 3.75 -5.79
CA LEU A 235 9.85 4.74 -4.75
C LEU A 235 9.26 4.35 -3.40
N ALA A 236 8.04 3.85 -3.40
CA ALA A 236 7.35 3.41 -2.20
C ALA A 236 8.10 2.24 -1.51
N VAL A 237 8.57 1.27 -2.28
CA VAL A 237 9.36 0.13 -1.75
C VAL A 237 10.74 0.60 -1.28
N ASP A 238 11.44 1.42 -2.08
CA ASP A 238 12.79 1.88 -1.77
C ASP A 238 12.81 2.89 -0.61
N SER A 239 11.69 3.59 -0.35
CA SER A 239 11.57 4.49 0.79
C SER A 239 11.79 3.80 2.14
N GLY A 240 11.47 2.50 2.24
CA GLY A 240 11.57 1.74 3.49
C GLY A 240 10.69 2.30 4.62
N PHE A 241 9.65 3.08 4.27
CA PHE A 241 8.72 3.62 5.26
C PHE A 241 7.95 2.48 5.94
N PRO A 242 7.69 2.59 7.25
CA PRO A 242 6.96 1.55 8.00
C PRO A 242 5.55 1.32 7.47
N PHE A 243 4.84 2.38 7.08
CA PHE A 243 3.51 2.28 6.51
C PHE A 243 3.54 2.69 5.05
N VAL A 244 3.18 1.77 4.17
CA VAL A 244 2.98 2.05 2.73
C VAL A 244 1.66 1.43 2.31
N ARG A 245 0.75 2.22 1.78
CA ARG A 245 -0.55 1.76 1.28
C ARG A 245 -0.82 2.32 -0.11
N MET A 246 -1.33 1.48 -0.98
CA MET A 246 -1.82 1.90 -2.28
C MET A 246 -3.34 2.01 -2.26
N ILE A 247 -3.85 3.04 -2.90
CA ILE A 247 -5.26 3.26 -3.18
C ILE A 247 -5.39 3.19 -4.69
N SER A 248 -6.06 2.16 -5.19
CA SER A 248 -6.31 1.96 -6.61
C SER A 248 -7.79 1.81 -6.89
N ALA A 249 -8.21 2.14 -8.12
CA ALA A 249 -9.58 1.97 -8.54
C ALA A 249 -10.04 0.49 -8.51
N ASP A 250 -9.11 -0.44 -8.70
CA ASP A 250 -9.40 -1.88 -8.72
C ASP A 250 -9.93 -2.38 -7.35
N GLU A 251 -9.40 -1.84 -6.24
CA GLU A 251 -9.87 -2.18 -4.88
C GLU A 251 -11.27 -1.62 -4.59
N MET A 252 -11.77 -0.70 -5.43
CA MET A 252 -13.03 0.04 -5.22
C MET A 252 -14.15 -0.38 -6.16
N ILE A 253 -13.96 -1.42 -6.97
CA ILE A 253 -14.97 -1.90 -7.91
C ILE A 253 -16.22 -2.33 -7.15
N GLY A 254 -17.38 -1.79 -7.54
CA GLY A 254 -18.68 -2.10 -6.94
C GLY A 254 -19.02 -1.33 -5.67
N TYR A 255 -18.14 -0.45 -5.19
CA TYR A 255 -18.42 0.40 -4.03
C TYR A 255 -19.21 1.65 -4.42
N SER A 256 -20.12 2.06 -3.52
CA SER A 256 -20.78 3.37 -3.65
C SER A 256 -19.79 4.50 -3.34
N ASP A 257 -20.09 5.73 -3.80
CA ASP A 257 -19.26 6.93 -3.57
C ASP A 257 -18.97 7.16 -2.08
N VAL A 258 -19.96 6.93 -1.23
CA VAL A 258 -19.82 7.04 0.23
C VAL A 258 -18.84 5.98 0.76
N SER A 259 -18.97 4.74 0.29
CA SER A 259 -18.07 3.64 0.70
C SER A 259 -16.65 3.87 0.22
N LYS A 260 -16.46 4.40 -1.01
CA LYS A 260 -15.14 4.80 -1.53
C LYS A 260 -14.51 5.88 -0.64
N SER A 261 -15.27 6.93 -0.31
CA SER A 261 -14.81 8.02 0.56
C SER A 261 -14.43 7.54 1.96
N GLN A 262 -15.22 6.63 2.54
CA GLN A 262 -14.93 6.04 3.85
C GLN A 262 -13.65 5.19 3.81
N MET A 263 -13.45 4.41 2.73
CA MET A 263 -12.25 3.61 2.55
C MET A 263 -10.99 4.50 2.42
N ILE A 264 -11.06 5.55 1.59
CA ILE A 264 -9.96 6.52 1.45
C ILE A 264 -9.67 7.17 2.80
N HIS A 265 -10.70 7.68 3.50
CA HIS A 265 -10.55 8.29 4.82
C HIS A 265 -9.90 7.33 5.82
N LYS A 266 -10.32 6.05 5.84
CA LYS A 266 -9.73 5.03 6.70
C LYS A 266 -8.24 4.82 6.43
N VAL A 267 -7.82 4.76 5.15
CA VAL A 267 -6.39 4.61 4.81
C VAL A 267 -5.57 5.80 5.32
N PHE A 268 -6.08 7.03 5.20
CA PHE A 268 -5.41 8.21 5.76
C PHE A 268 -5.37 8.18 7.29
N MET A 269 -6.44 7.78 7.96
CA MET A 269 -6.45 7.64 9.43
C MET A 269 -5.47 6.55 9.90
N ASP A 270 -5.38 5.44 9.18
CA ASP A 270 -4.40 4.39 9.48
C ASP A 270 -2.97 4.88 9.25
N SER A 271 -2.72 5.71 8.22
CA SER A 271 -1.39 6.29 7.98
C SER A 271 -0.91 7.16 9.15
N TYR A 272 -1.83 7.84 9.83
CA TYR A 272 -1.48 8.68 10.99
C TYR A 272 -1.07 7.89 12.23
N LYS A 273 -1.23 6.57 12.25
CA LYS A 273 -0.79 5.69 13.35
C LYS A 273 0.70 5.36 13.28
N SER A 274 1.34 5.55 12.14
CA SER A 274 2.76 5.28 11.92
C SER A 274 3.59 6.57 11.97
N PRO A 275 4.84 6.51 12.44
CA PRO A 275 5.71 7.70 12.46
C PRO A 275 6.06 8.20 11.07
N LEU A 276 6.24 7.29 10.11
CA LEU A 276 6.52 7.59 8.70
C LEU A 276 5.57 6.79 7.82
N SER A 277 4.83 7.48 6.98
CA SER A 277 3.81 6.86 6.14
C SER A 277 3.90 7.33 4.70
N LEU A 278 3.61 6.43 3.77
CA LEU A 278 3.48 6.73 2.35
C LEU A 278 2.14 6.19 1.85
N ILE A 279 1.36 7.05 1.21
CA ILE A 279 0.14 6.68 0.50
C ILE A 279 0.37 6.89 -0.99
N LEU A 280 0.16 5.84 -1.77
CA LEU A 280 0.17 5.89 -3.23
C LEU A 280 -1.27 5.90 -3.73
N ILE A 281 -1.65 6.93 -4.48
CA ILE A 281 -2.97 7.06 -5.11
C ILE A 281 -2.78 6.88 -6.61
N ASP A 282 -3.19 5.73 -7.15
CA ASP A 282 -2.96 5.40 -8.56
C ASP A 282 -4.17 5.71 -9.42
N ASP A 283 -3.90 6.29 -10.61
CA ASP A 283 -4.92 6.70 -11.59
C ASP A 283 -6.08 7.46 -10.93
N ILE A 284 -5.79 8.65 -10.36
CA ILE A 284 -6.76 9.48 -9.61
C ILE A 284 -8.05 9.69 -10.40
N GLU A 285 -7.97 9.88 -11.71
CA GLU A 285 -9.12 10.05 -12.60
C GLU A 285 -10.10 8.87 -12.54
N ARG A 286 -9.60 7.64 -12.35
CA ARG A 286 -10.45 6.44 -12.22
C ARG A 286 -11.09 6.34 -10.84
N ILE A 287 -10.40 6.79 -9.80
CA ILE A 287 -10.92 6.76 -8.43
C ILE A 287 -12.11 7.70 -8.28
N ILE A 288 -12.05 8.88 -8.93
CA ILE A 288 -13.14 9.86 -8.93
C ILE A 288 -14.20 9.59 -10.00
N ASP A 289 -14.11 8.46 -10.72
CA ASP A 289 -15.02 8.08 -11.81
C ASP A 289 -15.13 9.16 -12.92
N TYR A 290 -13.99 9.80 -13.26
CA TYR A 290 -13.95 10.85 -14.27
C TYR A 290 -14.22 10.30 -15.67
N VAL A 291 -15.20 10.88 -16.35
CA VAL A 291 -15.54 10.57 -17.74
C VAL A 291 -15.42 11.84 -18.59
N PRO A 292 -14.60 11.84 -19.68
CA PRO A 292 -14.33 13.04 -20.47
C PRO A 292 -15.54 13.52 -21.31
N ILE A 293 -16.48 12.62 -21.62
CA ILE A 293 -17.68 12.95 -22.40
C ILE A 293 -18.79 13.43 -21.48
N GLY A 294 -19.08 14.75 -21.51
CA GLY A 294 -19.97 15.40 -20.56
C GLY A 294 -19.40 15.25 -19.15
N PRO A 295 -18.42 16.07 -18.75
CA PRO A 295 -17.57 15.80 -17.60
C PRO A 295 -18.38 15.40 -16.37
N ARG A 296 -18.31 14.13 -16.05
CA ARG A 296 -18.95 13.52 -14.87
C ARG A 296 -17.86 13.00 -13.96
N PHE A 297 -18.04 13.18 -12.67
CA PHE A 297 -17.16 12.70 -11.63
C PHE A 297 -17.92 12.58 -10.31
N SER A 298 -17.41 11.76 -9.39
CA SER A 298 -17.95 11.67 -8.04
C SER A 298 -17.49 12.86 -7.21
N ASN A 299 -18.42 13.81 -6.96
CA ASN A 299 -18.12 14.97 -6.15
C ASN A 299 -17.76 14.59 -4.69
N THR A 300 -18.39 13.56 -4.14
CA THR A 300 -18.13 13.10 -2.77
C THR A 300 -16.70 12.59 -2.62
N VAL A 301 -16.22 11.78 -3.56
CA VAL A 301 -14.85 11.27 -3.56
C VAL A 301 -13.85 12.40 -3.82
N LEU A 302 -14.15 13.28 -4.76
CA LEU A 302 -13.33 14.47 -5.08
C LEU A 302 -13.11 15.33 -3.83
N GLN A 303 -14.18 15.75 -3.15
CA GLN A 303 -14.09 16.59 -1.94
C GLN A 303 -13.33 15.89 -0.83
N THR A 304 -13.51 14.58 -0.67
CA THR A 304 -12.74 13.78 0.30
C THR A 304 -11.25 13.83 0.02
N LEU A 305 -10.84 13.67 -1.25
CA LEU A 305 -9.43 13.75 -1.64
C LEU A 305 -8.85 15.15 -1.44
N LEU A 306 -9.57 16.20 -1.87
CA LEU A 306 -9.12 17.60 -1.71
C LEU A 306 -8.85 17.96 -0.25
N VAL A 307 -9.72 17.50 0.66
CA VAL A 307 -9.55 17.74 2.10
C VAL A 307 -8.38 16.94 2.67
N LEU A 308 -8.28 15.64 2.33
CA LEU A 308 -7.27 14.75 2.89
C LEU A 308 -5.85 15.06 2.39
N LEU A 309 -5.71 15.51 1.13
CA LEU A 309 -4.41 15.92 0.56
C LEU A 309 -3.80 17.15 1.25
N LYS A 310 -4.61 17.97 1.92
CA LYS A 310 -4.19 19.16 2.66
C LYS A 310 -4.19 18.97 4.18
N LYS A 311 -4.77 17.86 4.67
CA LYS A 311 -4.91 17.60 6.11
C LYS A 311 -3.58 17.14 6.69
N ILE A 312 -3.00 17.97 7.54
CA ILE A 312 -1.77 17.66 8.29
C ILE A 312 -2.05 16.56 9.32
N PRO A 313 -1.12 15.60 9.52
CA PRO A 313 -1.20 14.63 10.61
C PRO A 313 -1.42 15.31 11.97
N PRO A 314 -2.27 14.76 12.83
CA PRO A 314 -2.62 15.40 14.11
C PRO A 314 -1.48 15.42 15.13
N ASP A 315 -0.46 14.59 14.97
CA ASP A 315 0.69 14.47 15.86
C ASP A 315 1.95 15.02 15.15
N GLU A 316 2.67 15.93 15.81
CA GLU A 316 3.86 16.59 15.26
C GLU A 316 5.00 15.64 14.87
N ASN A 317 5.06 14.47 15.51
CA ASN A 317 6.06 13.45 15.23
C ASN A 317 5.69 12.53 14.04
N ARG A 318 4.53 12.74 13.41
CA ARG A 318 4.01 11.91 12.32
C ARG A 318 4.21 12.61 10.98
N ARG A 319 4.70 11.87 10.01
CA ARG A 319 5.00 12.40 8.67
C ARG A 319 4.36 11.53 7.61
N LEU A 320 3.76 12.21 6.64
CA LEU A 320 3.03 11.57 5.55
C LEU A 320 3.56 12.06 4.20
N LEU A 321 3.92 11.14 3.34
CA LEU A 321 4.16 11.35 1.92
C LEU A 321 2.98 10.78 1.13
N VAL A 322 2.37 11.59 0.28
CA VAL A 322 1.33 11.15 -0.65
C VAL A 322 1.89 11.25 -2.06
N ILE A 323 1.84 10.17 -2.82
CA ILE A 323 2.21 10.15 -4.23
C ILE A 323 0.97 9.85 -5.04
N GLY A 324 0.55 10.79 -5.88
CA GLY A 324 -0.57 10.61 -6.81
C GLY A 324 -0.06 10.33 -8.23
N THR A 325 -0.79 9.55 -9.01
CA THR A 325 -0.54 9.38 -10.44
C THR A 325 -1.76 9.80 -11.26
N THR A 326 -1.53 10.42 -12.41
CA THR A 326 -2.58 10.78 -13.36
C THR A 326 -2.10 10.75 -14.80
N SER A 327 -3.01 10.39 -15.70
CA SER A 327 -2.79 10.44 -17.16
C SER A 327 -3.48 11.63 -17.83
N VAL A 328 -4.29 12.38 -17.08
CA VAL A 328 -5.09 13.51 -17.58
C VAL A 328 -4.91 14.78 -16.73
N PRO A 329 -3.68 15.34 -16.66
CA PRO A 329 -3.37 16.43 -15.74
C PRO A 329 -4.23 17.68 -15.95
N ARG A 330 -4.57 18.06 -17.20
CA ARG A 330 -5.39 19.23 -17.50
C ARG A 330 -6.78 19.15 -16.89
N ASN A 331 -7.40 17.99 -16.98
CA ASN A 331 -8.75 17.80 -16.45
C ASN A 331 -8.78 17.80 -14.92
N LEU A 332 -7.72 17.34 -14.27
CA LEU A 332 -7.57 17.38 -12.81
C LEU A 332 -7.23 18.80 -12.32
N GLU A 333 -6.62 19.62 -13.15
CA GLU A 333 -6.40 21.05 -12.89
C GLU A 333 -7.73 21.80 -12.79
N ASP A 334 -8.63 21.59 -13.75
CA ASP A 334 -9.99 22.15 -13.73
C ASP A 334 -10.80 21.76 -12.47
N LEU A 335 -10.49 20.60 -11.88
CA LEU A 335 -11.10 20.09 -10.65
C LEU A 335 -10.39 20.55 -9.36
N GLY A 336 -9.29 21.32 -9.46
CA GLY A 336 -8.50 21.81 -8.32
C GLY A 336 -7.64 20.74 -7.62
N ILE A 337 -7.56 19.52 -8.19
CA ILE A 337 -6.76 18.43 -7.60
C ILE A 337 -5.27 18.74 -7.76
N THR A 338 -4.83 19.18 -8.92
CA THR A 338 -3.43 19.48 -9.21
C THR A 338 -2.87 20.53 -8.24
N GLU A 339 -3.65 21.57 -7.93
CA GLU A 339 -3.28 22.61 -6.97
C GLU A 339 -3.26 22.12 -5.51
N SER A 340 -3.87 20.99 -5.23
CA SER A 340 -3.88 20.39 -3.89
C SER A 340 -2.61 19.58 -3.60
N PHE A 341 -1.82 19.26 -4.61
CA PHE A 341 -0.50 18.64 -4.45
C PHE A 341 0.58 19.71 -4.26
N SER A 342 1.53 19.43 -3.37
CA SER A 342 2.65 20.34 -3.08
C SER A 342 3.64 20.43 -4.23
N VAL A 343 3.84 19.33 -4.96
CA VAL A 343 4.79 19.22 -6.07
C VAL A 343 4.16 18.44 -7.21
N SER A 344 4.34 18.92 -8.44
CA SER A 344 3.92 18.22 -9.66
C SER A 344 5.14 17.89 -10.50
N GLN A 345 5.29 16.60 -10.89
CA GLN A 345 6.44 16.11 -11.65
C GLN A 345 5.98 15.42 -12.94
N PRO A 346 6.42 15.86 -14.10
CA PRO A 346 6.11 15.22 -15.37
C PRO A 346 6.93 13.95 -15.57
N VAL A 347 6.27 12.89 -16.04
CA VAL A 347 6.90 11.65 -16.49
C VAL A 347 6.77 11.58 -18.02
N PRO A 348 7.82 11.93 -18.76
CA PRO A 348 7.75 12.07 -20.22
C PRO A 348 7.70 10.72 -20.93
N LEU A 349 7.30 10.74 -22.21
CA LEU A 349 7.50 9.65 -23.14
C LEU A 349 8.99 9.55 -23.53
N LEU A 350 9.38 8.41 -24.07
CA LEU A 350 10.69 8.21 -24.67
C LEU A 350 10.71 8.91 -26.05
N GLU A 351 11.48 9.98 -26.16
CA GLU A 351 11.67 10.75 -27.40
C GLU A 351 13.04 10.48 -28.03
N GLU A 352 14.05 10.30 -27.17
CA GLU A 352 15.43 10.12 -27.63
C GLU A 352 15.71 8.69 -28.08
N PRO A 353 16.28 8.49 -29.29
CA PRO A 353 16.72 7.17 -29.75
C PRO A 353 17.70 6.47 -28.79
N SER A 354 18.54 7.24 -28.12
CA SER A 354 19.49 6.76 -27.10
C SER A 354 18.78 6.09 -25.91
N ALA A 355 17.67 6.66 -25.46
CA ALA A 355 16.84 6.11 -24.40
C ALA A 355 16.15 4.82 -24.83
N ILE A 356 15.59 4.79 -26.04
CA ILE A 356 14.96 3.60 -26.63
C ILE A 356 15.97 2.44 -26.71
N VAL A 357 17.18 2.69 -27.22
CA VAL A 357 18.25 1.68 -27.28
C VAL A 357 18.57 1.11 -25.91
N LYS A 358 18.69 1.96 -24.87
CA LYS A 358 18.98 1.50 -23.51
C LYS A 358 17.85 0.58 -22.97
N VAL A 359 16.60 0.94 -23.22
CA VAL A 359 15.45 0.10 -22.81
C VAL A 359 15.47 -1.26 -23.51
N LEU A 360 15.64 -1.30 -24.83
CA LEU A 360 15.65 -2.53 -25.61
C LEU A 360 16.83 -3.44 -25.23
N LYS A 361 18.02 -2.88 -25.00
CA LYS A 361 19.17 -3.67 -24.52
C LYS A 361 18.93 -4.34 -23.18
N LYS A 362 18.36 -3.61 -22.23
CA LYS A 362 18.22 -4.08 -20.87
C LYS A 362 17.05 -5.07 -20.73
N SER A 363 15.95 -4.86 -21.42
CA SER A 363 14.74 -5.70 -21.27
C SER A 363 14.69 -6.88 -22.22
N ALA A 364 15.05 -6.69 -23.49
CA ALA A 364 14.97 -7.72 -24.52
C ALA A 364 16.33 -8.40 -24.81
N GLN A 365 17.39 -8.02 -24.10
CA GLN A 365 18.76 -8.52 -24.33
C GLN A 365 19.22 -8.43 -25.78
N MET A 366 18.74 -7.40 -26.51
CA MET A 366 19.03 -7.18 -27.93
C MET A 366 20.46 -6.66 -28.13
N ASP A 367 21.04 -7.01 -29.27
CA ASP A 367 22.30 -6.46 -29.72
C ASP A 367 22.19 -4.95 -29.98
N THR A 368 23.29 -4.23 -29.75
CA THR A 368 23.34 -2.77 -29.94
C THR A 368 23.01 -2.32 -31.34
N SER A 369 23.40 -3.11 -32.35
CA SER A 369 23.15 -2.87 -33.77
C SER A 369 21.65 -2.93 -34.10
N THR A 370 20.99 -3.99 -33.66
CA THR A 370 19.54 -4.22 -33.87
C THR A 370 18.71 -3.17 -33.11
N ALA A 371 19.04 -2.94 -31.84
CA ALA A 371 18.37 -1.92 -31.04
C ALA A 371 18.51 -0.51 -31.62
N SER A 372 19.69 -0.16 -32.18
CA SER A 372 19.91 1.13 -32.84
C SER A 372 19.15 1.25 -34.16
N SER A 373 19.02 0.15 -34.92
CA SER A 373 18.23 0.12 -36.13
C SER A 373 16.75 0.36 -35.85
N ILE A 374 16.21 -0.33 -34.85
CA ILE A 374 14.81 -0.16 -34.39
C ILE A 374 14.58 1.27 -33.87
N ALA A 375 15.47 1.78 -33.03
CA ALA A 375 15.33 3.12 -32.45
C ALA A 375 15.30 4.24 -33.51
N LYS A 376 16.02 4.07 -34.63
CA LYS A 376 16.00 5.01 -35.76
C LYS A 376 14.70 4.99 -36.55
N GLN A 377 13.98 3.87 -36.55
CA GLN A 377 12.69 3.73 -37.23
C GLN A 377 11.51 4.25 -36.40
N ILE A 378 11.69 4.39 -35.09
CA ILE A 378 10.66 4.93 -34.20
C ILE A 378 10.76 6.45 -34.20
N HIS A 379 9.88 7.11 -34.97
CA HIS A 379 9.87 8.59 -35.10
C HIS A 379 8.90 9.28 -34.13
N LYS A 380 8.05 8.52 -33.44
CA LYS A 380 7.06 9.06 -32.50
C LYS A 380 7.47 8.77 -31.06
N PRO A 381 7.19 9.71 -30.11
CA PRO A 381 7.37 9.43 -28.70
C PRO A 381 6.58 8.16 -28.28
N ILE A 382 7.23 7.27 -27.55
CA ILE A 382 6.64 5.99 -27.12
C ILE A 382 6.70 5.83 -25.61
N GLY A 383 5.67 5.21 -25.03
CA GLY A 383 5.67 4.87 -23.60
C GLY A 383 6.56 3.68 -23.27
N VAL A 384 7.25 3.72 -22.14
CA VAL A 384 8.15 2.64 -21.69
C VAL A 384 7.41 1.30 -21.63
N LYS A 385 6.21 1.27 -21.02
CA LYS A 385 5.40 0.04 -20.92
C LYS A 385 5.02 -0.52 -22.28
N GLN A 386 4.70 0.35 -23.22
CA GLN A 386 4.35 -0.04 -24.58
C GLN A 386 5.56 -0.63 -25.32
N LEU A 387 6.73 0.02 -25.18
CA LEU A 387 7.98 -0.46 -25.78
C LEU A 387 8.38 -1.84 -25.24
N LEU A 388 8.23 -2.05 -23.91
CA LEU A 388 8.50 -3.34 -23.25
C LEU A 388 7.57 -4.44 -23.77
N MET A 389 6.27 -4.15 -23.90
CA MET A 389 5.28 -5.11 -24.40
C MET A 389 5.57 -5.51 -25.85
N VAL A 390 5.89 -4.55 -26.71
CA VAL A 390 6.25 -4.82 -28.12
C VAL A 390 7.54 -5.63 -28.21
N ALA A 391 8.53 -5.32 -27.37
CA ALA A 391 9.78 -6.07 -27.30
C ALA A 391 9.56 -7.54 -26.90
N GLU A 392 8.68 -7.78 -25.93
CA GLU A 392 8.31 -9.13 -25.50
C GLU A 392 7.56 -9.89 -26.61
N MET A 393 6.59 -9.24 -27.29
CA MET A 393 5.88 -9.82 -28.42
C MET A 393 6.84 -10.21 -29.56
N ALA A 394 7.76 -9.32 -29.94
CA ALA A 394 8.76 -9.59 -30.96
C ALA A 394 9.72 -10.72 -30.55
N GLN A 395 10.08 -10.81 -29.27
CA GLN A 395 10.94 -11.87 -28.73
C GLN A 395 10.22 -13.24 -28.75
N GLN A 396 8.93 -13.27 -28.44
CA GLN A 396 8.14 -14.51 -28.52
C GLN A 396 7.99 -14.99 -29.97
N ALA A 397 7.70 -14.06 -30.87
CA ALA A 397 7.58 -14.39 -32.31
C ALA A 397 8.92 -14.83 -32.92
N SER A 398 10.06 -14.35 -32.43
CA SER A 398 11.39 -14.71 -32.95
C SER A 398 11.96 -16.02 -32.38
N LYS A 399 11.39 -16.56 -31.29
CA LYS A 399 11.86 -17.86 -30.72
C LYS A 399 11.84 -19.01 -31.72
N GLU A 400 11.03 -18.90 -32.77
CA GLU A 400 10.98 -19.86 -33.88
C GLU A 400 11.97 -19.54 -35.05
N SER A 401 12.53 -18.31 -35.08
CA SER A 401 13.25 -17.78 -36.27
C SER A 401 14.65 -17.20 -35.97
N GLY A 402 15.13 -17.18 -34.71
CA GLY A 402 16.47 -16.64 -34.40
C GLY A 402 16.45 -15.20 -33.84
N PRO A 403 17.46 -14.34 -34.12
CA PRO A 403 17.53 -12.99 -33.57
C PRO A 403 16.38 -12.11 -34.08
N ILE A 404 15.90 -11.19 -33.23
CA ILE A 404 14.75 -10.32 -33.53
C ILE A 404 15.03 -9.49 -34.79
N ASP A 405 14.18 -9.65 -35.83
CA ASP A 405 14.23 -8.83 -37.02
C ASP A 405 13.59 -7.44 -36.73
N PRO A 406 14.25 -6.33 -37.12
CA PRO A 406 13.70 -4.99 -37.02
C PRO A 406 12.33 -4.83 -37.69
N ASN A 407 12.10 -5.49 -38.83
CA ASN A 407 10.82 -5.42 -39.53
C ASN A 407 9.70 -6.10 -38.75
N LEU A 408 9.96 -7.29 -38.18
CA LEU A 408 9.02 -7.98 -37.29
C LEU A 408 8.69 -7.13 -36.03
N PHE A 409 9.69 -6.43 -35.47
CA PHE A 409 9.47 -5.53 -34.38
C PHE A 409 8.53 -4.37 -34.74
N MET A 410 8.71 -3.79 -35.93
CA MET A 410 7.85 -2.71 -36.43
C MET A 410 6.43 -3.19 -36.74
N GLU A 411 6.24 -4.41 -37.21
CA GLU A 411 4.92 -5.02 -37.37
C GLU A 411 4.24 -5.22 -36.01
N CYS A 412 4.95 -5.74 -35.02
CA CYS A 412 4.44 -5.85 -33.64
C CYS A 412 4.12 -4.46 -33.05
N LEU A 413 4.92 -3.43 -33.33
CA LEU A 413 4.66 -2.07 -32.91
C LEU A 413 3.36 -1.52 -33.54
N HIS A 414 3.14 -1.74 -34.82
CA HIS A 414 1.90 -1.32 -35.50
C HIS A 414 0.68 -2.08 -35.00
N THR A 415 0.81 -3.35 -34.66
CA THR A 415 -0.28 -4.16 -34.10
C THR A 415 -0.57 -3.78 -32.63
N GLY A 416 0.46 -3.49 -31.85
CA GLY A 416 0.35 -3.12 -30.43
C GLY A 416 -0.02 -1.66 -30.19
N THR A 417 0.14 -0.78 -31.19
CA THR A 417 -0.35 0.59 -31.14
C THR A 417 -1.78 0.60 -31.69
N ASN A 418 -2.78 0.72 -30.83
CA ASN A 418 -4.18 1.03 -31.20
C ASN A 418 -4.29 2.44 -31.79
N ASP A 419 -3.48 2.77 -32.80
CA ASP A 419 -3.55 4.03 -33.52
C ASP A 419 -4.57 3.87 -34.68
N LEU A 420 -5.88 3.83 -34.31
CA LEU A 420 -6.98 3.94 -35.24
C LEU A 420 -6.87 5.16 -36.18
N ARG A 421 -5.93 6.08 -35.94
CA ARG A 421 -5.65 7.23 -36.80
C ARG A 421 -4.75 6.90 -38.00
N LEU A 422 -4.05 5.78 -38.01
CA LEU A 422 -3.17 5.40 -39.14
C LEU A 422 -3.88 4.62 -40.23
N CYS A 423 -5.03 3.99 -39.96
CA CYS A 423 -5.84 3.32 -41.00
C CYS A 423 -6.54 4.29 -41.97
N CYS A 424 -6.75 5.55 -41.57
CA CYS A 424 -7.45 6.52 -42.43
C CYS A 424 -6.55 7.25 -43.44
N LEU A 425 -5.23 7.06 -43.42
CA LEU A 425 -4.31 7.80 -44.29
C LEU A 425 -3.76 7.00 -45.49
N LYS A 426 -4.13 5.76 -45.66
CA LYS A 426 -3.65 4.92 -46.78
C LYS A 426 -4.66 4.57 -47.87
N ASN A 427 -5.89 5.09 -47.84
CA ASN A 427 -6.79 4.98 -49.00
C ASN A 427 -7.48 6.34 -49.25
N PRO A 428 -7.03 7.13 -50.22
CA PRO A 428 -7.89 8.13 -50.82
C PRO A 428 -8.88 7.38 -51.75
N ILE A 429 -9.97 6.86 -51.16
CA ILE A 429 -11.11 6.42 -51.97
C ILE A 429 -11.68 7.67 -52.60
N GLY A 430 -11.53 7.77 -53.92
CA GLY A 430 -12.11 8.81 -54.74
C GLY A 430 -13.62 8.94 -54.47
N ARG A 431 -14.08 10.17 -54.24
CA ARG A 431 -15.49 10.46 -54.25
C ARG A 431 -16.03 10.16 -55.63
N PRO A 432 -17.12 9.41 -55.77
CA PRO A 432 -17.86 9.41 -57.05
C PRO A 432 -18.53 10.78 -57.20
N SER A 433 -18.31 11.42 -58.34
CA SER A 433 -19.08 12.57 -58.83
C SER A 433 -20.53 12.14 -58.96
N ILE A 434 -21.40 12.82 -58.29
CA ILE A 434 -22.84 12.79 -58.53
C ILE A 434 -23.12 13.92 -59.52
N ASP A 435 -23.41 13.50 -60.78
CA ASP A 435 -24.19 14.30 -61.73
C ASP A 435 -25.67 14.13 -61.43
#